data_37144334ec2fc04cf1da1580cea3af60
#
_entry.id   37144334ec2fc04cf1da1580cea3af60
#
_cell.length_a   1.000
_cell.length_b   1.000
_cell.length_c   1.000
_cell.angle_alpha   90.00
_cell.angle_beta   90.00
_cell.angle_gamma   90.00
#
_symmetry.space_group_name_H-M   'P 1'
#
loop_
_entity.id
_entity.type
_entity.pdbx_description
1 polymer ?
#
loop_
_entity_poly.entity_id
_entity_poly.type
_entity_poly.pdbx_seq_one_letter_code
_entity_poly.pdbx_strand_id
1 'polypeptide(L)'
;MDGVICDFVGRYKKLFNVNPDQTRNKKEFGNLFNQFIQGQNFATLEMMPHAGELLEFLRNAPVPTEILSSTARQDSHENISKQKEIWLNSHGITFKRNFVPGKQLKKEYAKEDTLIIDDTETVITDWRIAGGHAIWHRDVPNTLAMLKLYF
;
A
#
# COMPACT_ATOMS: atom_id res chain seq x y z
N MET A 1 -0.12 1.58 0.58
CA MET A 1 -0.83 2.03 -0.64
C MET A 1 -1.83 0.98 -1.08
N ASP A 2 -1.35 -0.13 -1.63
CA ASP A 2 -2.23 -1.19 -2.13
C ASP A 2 -3.07 -1.77 -1.00
N GLY A 3 -4.36 -1.97 -1.26
CA GLY A 3 -5.32 -2.45 -0.27
C GLY A 3 -5.76 -1.42 0.77
N VAL A 4 -5.15 -0.24 0.80
CA VAL A 4 -5.51 0.89 1.69
C VAL A 4 -6.14 2.02 0.89
N ILE A 5 -5.44 2.55 -0.10
CA ILE A 5 -5.92 3.64 -0.95
C ILE A 5 -6.08 3.24 -2.41
N CYS A 6 -5.35 2.22 -2.90
CA CYS A 6 -5.43 1.71 -4.27
C CYS A 6 -5.95 0.27 -4.30
N ASP A 7 -6.76 -0.06 -5.29
CA ASP A 7 -7.36 -1.38 -5.46
C ASP A 7 -6.56 -2.27 -6.41
N PHE A 8 -5.43 -2.80 -5.92
CA PHE A 8 -4.61 -3.77 -6.65
C PHE A 8 -5.37 -5.07 -6.91
N VAL A 9 -5.97 -5.65 -5.87
CA VAL A 9 -6.68 -6.94 -5.96
C VAL A 9 -7.83 -6.87 -6.97
N GLY A 10 -8.62 -5.80 -6.93
CA GLY A 10 -9.74 -5.61 -7.86
C GLY A 10 -9.29 -5.55 -9.32
N ARG A 11 -8.23 -4.78 -9.61
CA ARG A 11 -7.67 -4.71 -10.97
C ARG A 11 -7.10 -6.04 -11.42
N TYR A 12 -6.36 -6.74 -10.56
CA TYR A 12 -5.77 -8.04 -10.84
C TYR A 12 -6.86 -9.07 -11.21
N LYS A 13 -7.90 -9.16 -10.39
CA LYS A 13 -9.04 -10.05 -10.64
C LYS A 13 -9.77 -9.71 -11.95
N LYS A 14 -9.94 -8.44 -12.24
CA LYS A 14 -10.58 -7.97 -13.47
C LYS A 14 -9.78 -8.39 -14.71
N LEU A 15 -8.45 -8.29 -14.65
CA LEU A 15 -7.57 -8.62 -15.78
C LEU A 15 -7.40 -10.13 -15.98
N PHE A 16 -7.25 -10.88 -14.91
CA PHE A 16 -6.80 -12.28 -14.96
C PHE A 16 -7.84 -13.28 -14.47
N ASN A 17 -8.98 -12.82 -14.01
CA ASN A 17 -10.09 -13.65 -13.50
C ASN A 17 -9.69 -14.60 -12.38
N VAL A 18 -8.69 -14.22 -11.57
CA VAL A 18 -8.18 -14.98 -10.44
C VAL A 18 -7.71 -14.02 -9.35
N ASN A 19 -7.87 -14.43 -8.08
CA ASN A 19 -7.36 -13.64 -6.97
C ASN A 19 -5.83 -13.77 -6.90
N PRO A 20 -5.06 -12.69 -6.69
CA PRO A 20 -3.60 -12.78 -6.57
C PRO A 20 -3.15 -13.76 -5.49
N ASP A 21 -3.86 -13.87 -4.38
CA ASP A 21 -3.51 -14.79 -3.28
C ASP A 21 -3.62 -16.27 -3.69
N GLN A 22 -4.44 -16.60 -4.66
CA GLN A 22 -4.57 -17.96 -5.19
C GLN A 22 -3.40 -18.39 -6.08
N THR A 23 -2.62 -17.43 -6.57
CA THR A 23 -1.52 -17.66 -7.52
C THR A 23 -0.14 -17.31 -6.97
N ARG A 24 -0.04 -16.62 -5.82
CA ARG A 24 1.23 -16.07 -5.29
C ARG A 24 2.36 -17.09 -5.17
N ASN A 25 2.06 -18.32 -4.81
CA ASN A 25 3.04 -19.40 -4.64
C ASN A 25 3.23 -20.24 -5.90
N LYS A 26 2.69 -19.81 -7.03
CA LYS A 26 2.76 -20.52 -8.32
C LYS A 26 3.60 -19.71 -9.31
N LYS A 27 4.26 -20.43 -10.22
CA LYS A 27 5.00 -19.83 -11.35
C LYS A 27 4.11 -18.88 -12.18
N GLU A 28 2.83 -19.21 -12.28
CA GLU A 28 1.81 -18.41 -12.96
C GLU A 28 1.74 -16.96 -12.43
N PHE A 29 1.87 -16.75 -11.13
CA PHE A 29 1.85 -15.40 -10.56
C PHE A 29 2.93 -14.49 -11.15
N GLY A 30 4.15 -15.03 -11.32
CA GLY A 30 5.24 -14.24 -11.91
C GLY A 30 4.92 -13.74 -13.31
N ASN A 31 4.31 -14.58 -14.14
CA ASN A 31 3.90 -14.24 -15.50
C ASN A 31 2.78 -13.20 -15.50
N LEU A 32 1.74 -13.41 -14.71
CA LEU A 32 0.60 -12.49 -14.60
C LEU A 32 1.03 -11.15 -14.00
N PHE A 33 1.88 -11.17 -12.99
CA PHE A 33 2.41 -9.96 -12.39
C PHE A 33 3.27 -9.15 -13.36
N ASN A 34 4.09 -9.81 -14.19
CA ASN A 34 4.84 -9.15 -15.25
C ASN A 34 3.91 -8.47 -16.27
N GLN A 35 2.84 -9.14 -16.67
CA GLN A 35 1.82 -8.54 -17.54
C GLN A 35 1.16 -7.32 -16.87
N PHE A 36 0.88 -7.41 -15.58
CA PHE A 36 0.31 -6.31 -14.81
C PHE A 36 1.21 -5.07 -14.83
N ILE A 37 2.51 -5.28 -14.62
CA ILE A 37 3.51 -4.21 -14.66
C ILE A 37 3.63 -3.63 -16.08
N GLN A 38 3.76 -4.47 -17.09
CA GLN A 38 3.89 -4.04 -18.49
C GLN A 38 2.67 -3.24 -18.97
N GLY A 39 1.49 -3.58 -18.46
CA GLY A 39 0.25 -2.84 -18.75
C GLY A 39 0.12 -1.51 -18.01
N GLN A 40 1.12 -1.06 -17.28
CA GLN A 40 1.12 0.19 -16.50
C GLN A 40 -0.04 0.26 -15.47
N ASN A 41 -0.45 -0.87 -14.96
CA ASN A 41 -1.66 -0.96 -14.14
C ASN A 41 -1.52 -0.26 -12.79
N PHE A 42 -0.34 -0.22 -12.18
CA PHE A 42 -0.14 0.51 -10.93
C PHE A 42 -0.34 2.02 -11.09
N ALA A 43 -0.19 2.55 -12.31
CA ALA A 43 -0.38 3.98 -12.58
C ALA A 43 -1.86 4.40 -12.65
N THR A 44 -2.79 3.45 -12.80
CA THR A 44 -4.19 3.74 -13.11
C THR A 44 -5.20 2.98 -12.24
N LEU A 45 -4.77 2.43 -11.12
CA LEU A 45 -5.66 1.69 -10.21
C LEU A 45 -6.83 2.55 -9.74
N GLU A 46 -7.97 1.93 -9.54
CA GLU A 46 -9.09 2.54 -8.86
C GLU A 46 -8.75 2.81 -7.39
N MET A 47 -9.38 3.83 -6.81
CA MET A 47 -9.27 4.06 -5.38
C MET A 47 -10.06 3.00 -4.60
N MET A 48 -9.56 2.64 -3.43
CA MET A 48 -10.32 1.84 -2.48
C MET A 48 -11.54 2.61 -1.99
N PRO A 49 -12.64 1.91 -1.60
CA PRO A 49 -13.82 2.56 -1.03
C PRO A 49 -13.46 3.48 0.13
N HIS A 50 -13.98 4.70 0.13
CA HIS A 50 -13.78 5.71 1.18
C HIS A 50 -12.32 6.18 1.36
N ALA A 51 -11.40 5.83 0.45
CA ALA A 51 -10.00 6.25 0.56
C ALA A 51 -9.84 7.78 0.57
N GLY A 52 -10.72 8.50 -0.11
CA GLY A 52 -10.74 9.98 -0.07
C GLY A 52 -10.93 10.54 1.34
N GLU A 53 -11.80 9.93 2.13
CA GLU A 53 -12.04 10.33 3.53
C GLU A 53 -10.80 10.08 4.41
N LEU A 54 -10.13 8.94 4.21
CA LEU A 54 -8.89 8.64 4.90
C LEU A 54 -7.80 9.66 4.54
N LEU A 55 -7.63 9.95 3.26
CA LEU A 55 -6.64 10.93 2.79
C LEU A 55 -6.90 12.31 3.35
N GLU A 56 -8.17 12.73 3.41
CA GLU A 56 -8.56 14.02 4.00
C GLU A 56 -8.20 14.07 5.49
N PHE A 57 -8.50 13.02 6.24
CA PHE A 57 -8.11 12.93 7.65
C PHE A 57 -6.60 13.06 7.82
N LEU A 58 -5.83 12.33 7.00
CA LEU A 58 -4.36 12.33 7.09
C LEU A 58 -3.75 13.68 6.68
N ARG A 59 -4.34 14.39 5.71
CA ARG A 59 -3.88 15.74 5.35
C ARG A 59 -4.04 16.74 6.50
N ASN A 60 -5.05 16.55 7.33
CA ASN A 60 -5.37 17.42 8.46
C ASN A 60 -4.80 16.93 9.80
N ALA A 61 -4.13 15.78 9.81
CA ALA A 61 -3.54 15.24 11.03
C ALA A 61 -2.40 16.15 11.56
N PRO A 62 -2.23 16.24 12.89
CA PRO A 62 -1.21 17.13 13.48
C PRO A 62 0.21 16.55 13.40
N VAL A 63 0.43 15.51 12.62
CA VAL A 63 1.71 14.83 12.41
C VAL A 63 1.96 14.65 10.93
N PRO A 64 3.24 14.61 10.49
CA PRO A 64 3.55 14.37 9.08
C PRO A 64 3.11 12.97 8.64
N THR A 65 2.55 12.90 7.44
CA THR A 65 2.14 11.64 6.81
C THR A 65 3.06 11.35 5.64
N GLU A 66 3.46 10.09 5.51
CA GLU A 66 4.28 9.60 4.41
C GLU A 66 3.64 8.38 3.77
N ILE A 67 3.96 8.13 2.51
CA ILE A 67 3.65 6.88 1.81
C ILE A 67 4.82 5.92 2.03
N LEU A 68 4.51 4.69 2.43
CA LEU A 68 5.46 3.58 2.48
C LEU A 68 4.83 2.40 1.74
N SER A 69 5.38 2.05 0.60
CA SER A 69 4.78 1.07 -0.30
C SER A 69 5.83 0.11 -0.87
N SER A 70 5.46 -1.17 -0.96
CA SER A 70 6.30 -2.20 -1.55
C SER A 70 6.14 -2.21 -3.07
N THR A 71 7.25 -2.46 -3.76
CA THR A 71 7.30 -2.73 -5.21
C THR A 71 7.52 -4.21 -5.51
N ALA A 72 7.30 -5.06 -4.52
CA ALA A 72 7.38 -6.51 -4.54
C ALA A 72 8.81 -7.07 -4.63
N ARG A 73 9.61 -6.64 -5.58
CA ARG A 73 10.94 -7.20 -5.81
C ARG A 73 11.89 -6.17 -6.46
N GLN A 74 13.19 -6.42 -6.35
CA GLN A 74 14.23 -5.49 -6.78
C GLN A 74 14.23 -5.26 -8.31
N ASP A 75 13.99 -6.27 -9.12
CA ASP A 75 14.05 -6.18 -10.57
C ASP A 75 12.92 -5.33 -11.18
N SER A 76 11.82 -5.17 -10.47
CA SER A 76 10.68 -4.33 -10.88
C SER A 76 10.57 -3.02 -10.09
N HIS A 77 11.49 -2.78 -9.17
CA HIS A 77 11.41 -1.67 -8.21
C HIS A 77 11.28 -0.31 -8.91
N GLU A 78 12.16 -0.02 -9.86
CA GLU A 78 12.14 1.28 -10.56
C GLU A 78 10.85 1.48 -11.35
N ASN A 79 10.43 0.48 -12.12
CA ASN A 79 9.23 0.56 -12.94
C ASN A 79 7.97 0.76 -12.10
N ILE A 80 7.78 -0.06 -11.06
CA ILE A 80 6.60 0.05 -10.19
C ILE A 80 6.63 1.36 -9.42
N SER A 81 7.80 1.82 -8.95
CA SER A 81 7.92 3.12 -8.28
C SER A 81 7.45 4.26 -9.17
N LYS A 82 7.84 4.27 -10.44
CA LYS A 82 7.38 5.28 -11.40
C LYS A 82 5.87 5.26 -11.59
N GLN A 83 5.28 4.06 -11.71
CA GLN A 83 3.84 3.92 -11.85
C GLN A 83 3.10 4.43 -10.61
N LYS A 84 3.59 4.10 -9.41
CA LYS A 84 3.00 4.57 -8.16
C LYS A 84 3.12 6.09 -7.99
N GLU A 85 4.24 6.69 -8.43
CA GLU A 85 4.38 8.14 -8.50
C GLU A 85 3.33 8.78 -9.39
N ILE A 86 3.10 8.23 -10.57
CA ILE A 86 2.08 8.72 -11.50
C ILE A 86 0.70 8.67 -10.83
N TRP A 87 0.38 7.54 -10.17
CA TRP A 87 -0.90 7.40 -9.48
C TRP A 87 -1.08 8.42 -8.36
N LEU A 88 -0.07 8.58 -7.51
CA LEU A 88 -0.10 9.54 -6.41
C LEU A 88 -0.26 10.98 -6.92
N ASN A 89 0.49 11.34 -7.95
CA ASN A 89 0.41 12.67 -8.54
C ASN A 89 -0.95 12.93 -9.19
N SER A 90 -1.51 11.95 -9.88
CA SER A 90 -2.81 12.08 -10.53
C SER A 90 -3.97 12.23 -9.53
N HIS A 91 -3.78 11.79 -8.29
CA HIS A 91 -4.75 11.93 -7.20
C HIS A 91 -4.43 13.10 -6.24
N GLY A 92 -3.47 13.96 -6.61
CA GLY A 92 -3.11 15.13 -5.81
C GLY A 92 -2.50 14.80 -4.45
N ILE A 93 -1.89 13.63 -4.30
CA ILE A 93 -1.27 13.20 -3.06
C ILE A 93 0.18 13.67 -3.04
N THR A 94 0.52 14.57 -2.12
CA THR A 94 1.83 15.23 -2.03
C THR A 94 2.68 14.72 -0.86
N PHE A 95 2.23 13.71 -0.13
CA PHE A 95 3.00 13.10 0.95
C PHE A 95 4.35 12.58 0.43
N LYS A 96 5.39 12.65 1.26
CA LYS A 96 6.69 12.05 0.96
C LYS A 96 6.52 10.56 0.61
N ARG A 97 7.24 10.09 -0.42
CA ARG A 97 7.16 8.71 -0.89
C ARG A 97 8.38 7.92 -0.45
N ASN A 98 8.13 6.70 0.03
CA ASN A 98 9.15 5.72 0.34
C ASN A 98 8.73 4.41 -0.33
N PHE A 99 9.47 3.97 -1.33
CA PHE A 99 9.22 2.70 -2.01
C PHE A 99 10.31 1.70 -1.67
N VAL A 100 9.91 0.49 -1.28
CA VAL A 100 10.83 -0.58 -0.89
C VAL A 100 10.64 -1.82 -1.77
N PRO A 101 11.71 -2.52 -2.16
CA PRO A 101 11.64 -3.67 -3.07
C PRO A 101 11.19 -4.97 -2.37
N GLY A 102 10.30 -4.88 -1.41
CA GLY A 102 9.74 -6.00 -0.67
C GLY A 102 9.03 -5.54 0.58
N LYS A 103 7.86 -6.11 0.88
CA LYS A 103 7.06 -5.72 2.05
C LYS A 103 7.78 -5.95 3.39
N GLN A 104 8.67 -6.95 3.45
CA GLN A 104 9.46 -7.26 4.63
C GLN A 104 10.45 -6.14 5.01
N LEU A 105 10.76 -5.25 4.08
CA LEU A 105 11.65 -4.11 4.32
C LEU A 105 10.96 -2.93 4.98
N LYS A 106 9.64 -2.91 5.02
CA LYS A 106 8.88 -1.83 5.65
C LYS A 106 9.24 -1.64 7.12
N LYS A 107 9.50 -2.71 7.85
CA LYS A 107 9.86 -2.68 9.28
C LYS A 107 11.12 -1.85 9.59
N GLU A 108 11.98 -1.62 8.60
CA GLU A 108 13.17 -0.79 8.76
C GLU A 108 12.84 0.69 9.02
N TYR A 109 11.62 1.10 8.69
CA TYR A 109 11.09 2.45 8.95
C TYR A 109 10.41 2.56 10.31
N ALA A 110 10.20 1.46 11.01
CA ALA A 110 9.51 1.45 12.30
C ALA A 110 10.34 2.11 13.39
N LYS A 111 9.73 3.00 14.15
CA LYS A 111 10.28 3.67 15.32
C LYS A 111 9.18 3.80 16.37
N GLU A 112 9.57 4.07 17.60
CA GLU A 112 8.65 4.22 18.73
C GLU A 112 7.58 5.30 18.50
N ASP A 113 7.90 6.34 17.73
CA ASP A 113 7.00 7.45 17.41
C ASP A 113 6.31 7.33 16.05
N THR A 114 6.35 6.15 15.42
CA THR A 114 5.74 5.95 14.10
C THR A 114 4.50 5.06 14.18
N LEU A 115 3.52 5.36 13.31
CA LEU A 115 2.30 4.58 13.14
C LEU A 115 2.15 4.20 11.67
N ILE A 116 2.05 2.90 11.38
CA ILE A 116 1.75 2.41 10.04
C ILE A 116 0.27 2.03 9.91
N ILE A 117 -0.30 2.29 8.74
CA ILE A 117 -1.60 1.78 8.31
C ILE A 117 -1.32 0.84 7.12
N ASP A 118 -1.57 -0.44 7.30
CA ASP A 118 -1.31 -1.46 6.27
C ASP A 118 -2.36 -2.56 6.33
N ASP A 119 -2.67 -3.15 5.19
CA ASP A 119 -3.66 -4.22 5.07
C ASP A 119 -3.07 -5.63 5.25
N THR A 120 -1.75 -5.73 5.31
CA THR A 120 -1.02 -7.00 5.38
C THR A 120 -0.65 -7.34 6.82
N GLU A 121 -1.20 -8.43 7.34
CA GLU A 121 -1.00 -8.85 8.74
C GLU A 121 0.47 -9.01 9.12
N THR A 122 1.28 -9.61 8.24
CA THR A 122 2.72 -9.80 8.50
C THR A 122 3.46 -8.46 8.62
N VAL A 123 3.09 -7.46 7.84
CA VAL A 123 3.65 -6.10 7.95
C VAL A 123 3.29 -5.48 9.31
N ILE A 124 2.06 -5.62 9.77
CA ILE A 124 1.61 -5.13 11.07
C ILE A 124 2.41 -5.77 12.20
N THR A 125 2.55 -7.10 12.17
CA THR A 125 3.29 -7.85 13.18
C THR A 125 4.76 -7.44 13.22
N ASP A 126 5.42 -7.41 12.06
CA ASP A 126 6.83 -7.02 11.94
C ASP A 126 7.09 -5.59 12.42
N TRP A 127 6.18 -4.67 12.08
CA TRP A 127 6.28 -3.28 12.50
C TRP A 127 6.20 -3.11 14.02
N ARG A 128 5.26 -3.83 14.65
CA ARG A 128 5.12 -3.83 16.11
C ARG A 128 6.34 -4.43 16.79
N ILE A 129 6.86 -5.54 16.28
CA ILE A 129 8.08 -6.18 16.80
C ILE A 129 9.27 -5.21 16.69
N ALA A 130 9.34 -4.42 15.64
CA ALA A 130 10.38 -3.41 15.44
C ALA A 130 10.19 -2.14 16.30
N GLY A 131 9.12 -2.06 17.10
CA GLY A 131 8.90 -1.00 18.08
C GLY A 131 7.94 0.11 17.67
N GLY A 132 7.33 0.03 16.48
CA GLY A 132 6.36 1.01 16.01
C GLY A 132 4.92 0.66 16.37
N HIS A 133 4.03 1.62 16.19
CA HIS A 133 2.58 1.43 16.29
C HIS A 133 1.99 1.03 14.94
N ALA A 134 0.90 0.26 14.94
CA ALA A 134 0.32 -0.21 13.69
C ALA A 134 -1.20 -0.35 13.78
N ILE A 135 -1.89 0.07 12.72
CA ILE A 135 -3.30 -0.20 12.49
C ILE A 135 -3.42 -1.19 11.34
N TRP A 136 -3.99 -2.36 11.63
CA TRP A 136 -4.31 -3.33 10.59
C TRP A 136 -5.54 -2.86 9.83
N HIS A 137 -5.32 -2.33 8.64
CA HIS A 137 -6.38 -1.78 7.82
C HIS A 137 -7.27 -2.89 7.25
N ARG A 138 -8.55 -2.83 7.57
CA ARG A 138 -9.58 -3.72 7.01
C ARG A 138 -10.58 -2.94 6.16
N ASP A 139 -10.91 -1.73 6.59
CA ASP A 139 -11.73 -0.76 5.88
C ASP A 139 -11.47 0.64 6.44
N VAL A 140 -11.88 1.66 5.69
CA VAL A 140 -11.63 3.05 6.09
C VAL A 140 -12.40 3.45 7.35
N PRO A 141 -13.70 3.12 7.53
CA PRO A 141 -14.41 3.50 8.76
C PRO A 141 -13.72 3.01 10.03
N ASN A 142 -13.28 1.74 10.06
CA ASN A 142 -12.56 1.18 11.21
C ASN A 142 -11.20 1.85 11.41
N THR A 143 -10.46 2.08 10.33
CA THR A 143 -9.16 2.76 10.41
C THR A 143 -9.31 4.19 10.95
N LEU A 144 -10.31 4.94 10.50
CA LEU A 144 -10.59 6.28 11.02
C LEU A 144 -10.95 6.26 12.51
N ALA A 145 -11.76 5.30 12.94
CA ALA A 145 -12.10 5.15 14.36
C ALA A 145 -10.84 4.92 15.21
N MET A 146 -9.91 4.07 14.74
CA MET A 146 -8.66 3.81 15.43
C MET A 146 -7.71 5.01 15.40
N LEU A 147 -7.61 5.72 14.29
CA LEU A 147 -6.79 6.94 14.18
C LEU A 147 -7.21 8.01 15.18
N LYS A 148 -8.51 8.15 15.43
CA LYS A 148 -9.04 9.10 16.41
C LYS A 148 -8.59 8.82 17.84
N LEU A 149 -8.17 7.60 18.14
CA LEU A 149 -7.60 7.25 19.46
C LEU A 149 -6.16 7.75 19.62
N TYR A 150 -5.44 7.98 18.52
CA TYR A 150 -4.08 8.55 18.53
C TYR A 150 -4.08 10.08 18.51
N PHE A 151 -5.13 10.66 18.00
CA PHE A 151 -5.26 12.10 17.81
C PHE A 151 -6.59 12.61 18.38
#